data_c0d1888b5e4f617c49fb7afafbc499c1
#
_entry.id   c0d1888b5e4f617c49fb7afafbc499c1
#
_cell.length_a   1.000
_cell.length_b   1.000
_cell.length_c   1.000
_cell.angle_alpha   90.00
_cell.angle_beta   90.00
_cell.angle_gamma   90.00
#
_symmetry.space_group_name_H-M   'P 1'
#
loop_
_entity.id
_entity.type
_entity.pdbx_description
1 polymer ?
#
loop_
_entity_poly.entity_id
_entity_poly.type
_entity_poly.pdbx_seq_one_letter_code
_entity_poly.pdbx_strand_id
1 'polypeptide(L)'
;MPHPLFDKHRATLDAAVKAIHERTYWAAYAEMPSPKVYGETAMDDGKRAFDRCLGQQFALDQPGQTAWMSSEQSPYGFALEISYPVCKGQALIDAGLQAMPGWQKIGAEGRTGICLEILERLNKRSFELAHAVMMTSGQGWMMAFQAGAPHAQDRALEAVAYAWREQSFV
;
A
#
# COMPACT_ATOMS: atom_id res chain seq x y z
N MET A 1 -22.66 -13.74 7.70
CA MET A 1 -22.52 -13.61 6.24
C MET A 1 -21.05 -13.26 5.95
N PRO A 2 -20.42 -13.84 4.94
CA PRO A 2 -19.04 -13.52 4.59
C PRO A 2 -18.89 -12.02 4.31
N HIS A 3 -17.71 -11.48 4.56
CA HIS A 3 -17.44 -10.05 4.37
C HIS A 3 -17.23 -9.76 2.87
N PRO A 4 -17.89 -8.78 2.25
CA PRO A 4 -17.86 -8.57 0.78
C PRO A 4 -16.44 -8.43 0.21
N LEU A 5 -15.52 -7.77 0.95
CA LEU A 5 -14.12 -7.64 0.51
C LEU A 5 -13.36 -8.96 0.61
N PHE A 6 -13.72 -9.82 1.55
CA PHE A 6 -13.13 -11.16 1.64
C PHE A 6 -13.51 -12.01 0.43
N ASP A 7 -14.79 -12.01 0.07
CA ASP A 7 -15.25 -12.75 -1.11
C ASP A 7 -14.62 -12.24 -2.40
N LYS A 8 -14.52 -10.90 -2.53
CA LYS A 8 -13.85 -10.25 -3.67
C LYS A 8 -12.41 -10.74 -3.89
N HIS A 9 -11.65 -10.92 -2.82
CA HIS A 9 -10.23 -11.25 -2.87
C HIS A 9 -9.92 -12.72 -2.59
N ARG A 10 -10.92 -13.55 -2.42
CA ARG A 10 -10.78 -14.95 -2.03
C ARG A 10 -9.82 -15.73 -2.94
N ALA A 11 -9.92 -15.57 -4.24
CA ALA A 11 -9.08 -16.27 -5.20
C ALA A 11 -7.59 -15.92 -5.04
N THR A 12 -7.27 -14.65 -4.80
CA THR A 12 -5.89 -14.20 -4.54
C THR A 12 -5.35 -14.79 -3.24
N LEU A 13 -6.16 -14.80 -2.19
CA LEU A 13 -5.77 -15.37 -0.90
C LEU A 13 -5.52 -16.87 -1.01
N ASP A 14 -6.43 -17.61 -1.64
CA ASP A 14 -6.31 -19.07 -1.80
C ASP A 14 -5.07 -19.44 -2.63
N ALA A 15 -4.74 -18.68 -3.68
CA ALA A 15 -3.53 -18.87 -4.47
C ALA A 15 -2.26 -18.60 -3.64
N ALA A 16 -2.24 -17.55 -2.82
CA ALA A 16 -1.12 -17.24 -1.93
C ALA A 16 -0.92 -18.34 -0.87
N VAL A 17 -1.99 -18.80 -0.22
CA VAL A 17 -1.94 -19.90 0.76
C VAL A 17 -1.45 -21.19 0.11
N LYS A 18 -1.93 -21.49 -1.10
CA LYS A 18 -1.47 -22.67 -1.87
C LYS A 18 0.02 -22.59 -2.15
N ALA A 19 0.52 -21.45 -2.64
CA ALA A 19 1.95 -21.26 -2.93
C ALA A 19 2.82 -21.46 -1.68
N ILE A 20 2.37 -20.99 -0.51
CA ILE A 20 3.04 -21.22 0.77
C ILE A 20 3.11 -22.73 1.10
N HIS A 21 2.01 -23.46 0.95
CA HIS A 21 1.97 -24.89 1.23
C HIS A 21 2.87 -25.72 0.29
N GLU A 22 2.82 -25.39 -0.99
CA GLU A 22 3.57 -26.11 -2.03
C GLU A 22 5.03 -25.64 -2.13
N ARG A 23 5.39 -24.54 -1.43
CA ARG A 23 6.72 -23.90 -1.50
C ARG A 23 7.11 -23.55 -2.95
N THR A 24 6.12 -23.07 -3.71
CA THR A 24 6.31 -22.68 -5.11
C THR A 24 6.40 -21.18 -5.23
N TYR A 25 7.11 -20.69 -6.27
CA TYR A 25 7.09 -19.28 -6.60
C TYR A 25 5.70 -18.90 -7.17
N TRP A 26 5.14 -17.86 -6.62
CA TRP A 26 3.92 -17.21 -7.14
C TRP A 26 3.91 -15.75 -6.71
N ALA A 27 3.49 -14.85 -7.61
CA ALA A 27 3.34 -13.43 -7.35
C ALA A 27 1.99 -12.94 -7.89
N ALA A 28 1.27 -12.19 -7.07
CA ALA A 28 0.00 -11.58 -7.47
C ALA A 28 0.22 -10.30 -8.28
N TYR A 29 1.33 -9.61 -8.04
CA TYR A 29 1.62 -8.30 -8.58
C TYR A 29 2.81 -8.35 -9.53
N ALA A 30 2.60 -7.94 -10.79
CA ALA A 30 3.62 -8.06 -11.82
C ALA A 30 4.82 -7.14 -11.55
N GLU A 31 6.02 -7.72 -11.51
CA GLU A 31 7.28 -7.01 -11.24
C GLU A 31 7.77 -6.19 -12.43
N MET A 32 7.31 -6.53 -13.64
CA MET A 32 7.67 -5.79 -14.85
C MET A 32 6.61 -4.73 -15.16
N PRO A 33 6.99 -3.45 -15.31
CA PRO A 33 6.08 -2.36 -15.63
C PRO A 33 5.62 -2.41 -17.11
N SER A 34 5.01 -3.51 -17.49
CA SER A 34 4.61 -3.76 -18.86
C SER A 34 3.25 -3.13 -19.19
N PRO A 35 3.11 -2.42 -20.31
CA PRO A 35 1.83 -1.91 -20.80
C PRO A 35 0.77 -3.00 -20.98
N LYS A 36 1.18 -4.22 -21.31
CA LYS A 36 0.26 -5.37 -21.42
C LYS A 36 -0.42 -5.75 -20.12
N VAL A 37 0.23 -5.47 -18.98
CA VAL A 37 -0.28 -5.79 -17.63
C VAL A 37 -0.97 -4.59 -17.01
N TYR A 38 -0.34 -3.42 -17.07
CA TYR A 38 -0.78 -2.23 -16.35
C TYR A 38 -1.57 -1.24 -17.21
N GLY A 39 -1.57 -1.41 -18.54
CA GLY A 39 -2.18 -0.49 -19.50
C GLY A 39 -1.17 0.47 -20.13
N GLU A 40 -1.50 0.92 -21.35
CA GLU A 40 -0.60 1.74 -22.19
C GLU A 40 -0.26 3.10 -21.56
N THR A 41 -1.16 3.67 -20.78
CA THR A 41 -1.00 5.01 -20.18
C THR A 41 -0.54 4.98 -18.72
N ALA A 42 -0.39 3.78 -18.11
CA ALA A 42 -0.17 3.65 -16.67
C ALA A 42 1.07 4.40 -16.15
N MET A 43 2.17 4.38 -16.92
CA MET A 43 3.39 5.10 -16.55
C MET A 43 3.17 6.62 -16.53
N ASP A 44 2.56 7.17 -17.59
CA ASP A 44 2.28 8.60 -17.68
C ASP A 44 1.22 9.04 -16.68
N ASP A 45 0.20 8.21 -16.44
CA ASP A 45 -0.83 8.47 -15.44
C ASP A 45 -0.23 8.51 -14.03
N GLY A 46 0.64 7.58 -13.71
CA GLY A 46 1.35 7.53 -12.43
C GLY A 46 2.26 8.73 -12.24
N LYS A 47 3.01 9.11 -13.28
CA LYS A 47 3.82 10.34 -13.24
C LYS A 47 2.96 11.56 -12.97
N ARG A 48 1.88 11.74 -13.73
CA ARG A 48 0.93 12.86 -13.54
C ARG A 48 0.29 12.85 -12.15
N ALA A 49 0.03 11.67 -11.59
CA ALA A 49 -0.51 11.55 -10.24
C ALA A 49 0.49 12.04 -9.19
N PHE A 50 1.76 11.65 -9.31
CA PHE A 50 2.83 12.15 -8.45
C PHE A 50 3.06 13.67 -8.62
N ASP A 51 3.17 14.14 -9.87
CA ASP A 51 3.41 15.57 -10.17
C ASP A 51 2.35 16.48 -9.53
N ARG A 52 1.09 16.02 -9.44
CA ARG A 52 0.02 16.77 -8.75
C ARG A 52 0.21 16.90 -7.23
N CYS A 53 1.07 16.08 -6.62
CA CYS A 53 1.36 16.20 -5.20
C CYS A 53 2.41 17.28 -4.91
N LEU A 54 3.24 17.64 -5.90
CA LEU A 54 4.31 18.63 -5.72
C LEU A 54 3.72 19.99 -5.36
N GLY A 55 4.30 20.64 -4.35
CA GLY A 55 3.86 21.93 -3.86
C GLY A 55 2.48 21.93 -3.17
N GLN A 56 1.93 20.77 -2.85
CA GLN A 56 0.59 20.64 -2.27
C GLN A 56 0.62 20.11 -0.84
N GLN A 57 -0.45 20.35 -0.10
CA GLN A 57 -0.70 19.63 1.14
C GLN A 57 -1.13 18.20 0.82
N PHE A 58 -0.49 17.24 1.45
CA PHE A 58 -0.88 15.83 1.31
C PHE A 58 -2.27 15.63 1.90
N ALA A 59 -3.21 15.19 1.06
CA ALA A 59 -4.62 15.04 1.42
C ALA A 59 -4.82 13.87 2.42
N LEU A 60 -4.47 14.11 3.67
CA LEU A 60 -4.55 13.14 4.76
C LEU A 60 -5.08 13.81 6.02
N ASP A 61 -6.25 13.38 6.46
CA ASP A 61 -6.85 13.77 7.72
C ASP A 61 -6.34 12.87 8.84
N GLN A 62 -5.71 13.46 9.86
CA GLN A 62 -5.11 12.72 10.97
C GLN A 62 -5.55 13.25 12.34
N PRO A 63 -5.86 12.35 13.29
CA PRO A 63 -6.15 12.76 14.67
C PRO A 63 -4.99 13.54 15.28
N GLY A 64 -5.32 14.63 15.98
CA GLY A 64 -4.32 15.42 16.70
C GLY A 64 -3.38 16.22 15.82
N GLN A 65 -3.77 16.51 14.58
CA GLN A 65 -3.03 17.41 13.70
C GLN A 65 -2.93 18.80 14.29
N THR A 66 -1.71 19.36 14.30
CA THR A 66 -1.40 20.66 14.89
C THR A 66 -0.78 21.66 13.90
N ALA A 67 -0.14 21.15 12.87
CA ALA A 67 0.60 21.95 11.89
C ALA A 67 0.80 21.18 10.58
N TRP A 68 1.43 21.84 9.62
CA TRP A 68 1.97 21.24 8.40
C TRP A 68 3.48 21.44 8.35
N MET A 69 4.20 20.45 7.80
CA MET A 69 5.64 20.50 7.61
C MET A 69 5.98 20.11 6.18
N SER A 70 6.87 20.89 5.55
CA SER A 70 7.43 20.63 4.22
C SER A 70 8.93 20.93 4.28
N SER A 71 9.75 19.90 4.29
CA SER A 71 11.21 20.03 4.33
C SER A 71 11.93 19.07 3.41
N GLU A 72 11.17 18.28 2.63
CA GLU A 72 11.72 17.19 1.83
C GLU A 72 12.40 17.72 0.56
N GLN A 73 13.69 17.36 0.41
CA GLN A 73 14.48 17.65 -0.77
C GLN A 73 14.68 16.39 -1.58
N SER A 74 14.41 16.47 -2.88
CA SER A 74 14.74 15.38 -3.79
C SER A 74 16.25 15.24 -3.95
N PRO A 75 16.81 14.02 -3.97
CA PRO A 75 18.20 13.78 -4.37
C PRO A 75 18.54 14.28 -5.79
N TYR A 76 17.53 14.57 -6.58
CA TYR A 76 17.69 15.17 -7.92
C TYR A 76 17.83 16.70 -7.90
N GLY A 77 17.94 17.32 -6.72
CA GLY A 77 18.34 18.72 -6.56
C GLY A 77 17.20 19.74 -6.55
N PHE A 78 15.98 19.35 -6.24
CA PHE A 78 14.84 20.26 -6.09
C PHE A 78 14.01 19.96 -4.84
N ALA A 79 13.31 20.96 -4.31
CA ALA A 79 12.38 20.79 -3.22
C ALA A 79 11.09 20.17 -3.73
N LEU A 80 10.55 19.16 -3.02
CA LEU A 80 9.25 18.57 -3.38
C LEU A 80 8.09 19.49 -2.99
N GLU A 81 8.29 20.31 -1.96
CA GLU A 81 7.29 21.25 -1.41
C GLU A 81 5.96 20.57 -1.03
N ILE A 82 5.97 19.26 -0.85
CA ILE A 82 4.82 18.52 -0.32
C ILE A 82 4.81 18.73 1.19
N SER A 83 3.69 19.22 1.73
CA SER A 83 3.53 19.35 3.17
C SER A 83 2.71 18.23 3.75
N TYR A 84 3.18 17.70 4.87
CA TYR A 84 2.58 16.59 5.61
C TYR A 84 2.04 17.05 6.95
N PRO A 85 0.96 16.44 7.47
CA PRO A 85 0.40 16.81 8.76
C PRO A 85 1.36 16.46 9.91
N VAL A 86 1.62 17.41 10.78
CA VAL A 86 2.32 17.20 12.06
C VAL A 86 1.27 16.86 13.11
N CYS A 87 1.37 15.67 13.69
CA CYS A 87 0.38 15.15 14.63
C CYS A 87 0.97 14.90 16.02
N LYS A 88 0.13 15.01 17.04
CA LYS A 88 0.49 14.58 18.40
C LYS A 88 0.45 13.05 18.45
N GLY A 89 1.59 12.40 18.75
CA GLY A 89 1.69 10.95 18.79
C GLY A 89 0.66 10.29 19.72
N GLN A 90 0.39 10.89 20.89
CA GLN A 90 -0.61 10.37 21.82
C GLN A 90 -2.02 10.35 21.21
N ALA A 91 -2.40 11.36 20.44
CA ALA A 91 -3.72 11.39 19.78
C ALA A 91 -3.88 10.28 18.74
N LEU A 92 -2.80 9.93 18.02
CA LEU A 92 -2.80 8.81 17.08
C LEU A 92 -2.94 7.46 17.80
N ILE A 93 -2.23 7.29 18.94
CA ILE A 93 -2.34 6.10 19.77
C ILE A 93 -3.77 5.95 20.32
N ASP A 94 -4.33 7.02 20.89
CA ASP A 94 -5.67 7.02 21.47
C ASP A 94 -6.73 6.68 20.40
N ALA A 95 -6.62 7.25 19.20
CA ALA A 95 -7.50 6.94 18.09
C ALA A 95 -7.38 5.46 17.66
N GLY A 96 -6.17 4.92 17.61
CA GLY A 96 -5.93 3.51 17.34
C GLY A 96 -6.58 2.59 18.37
N LEU A 97 -6.40 2.89 19.66
CA LEU A 97 -7.02 2.13 20.77
C LEU A 97 -8.55 2.20 20.72
N GLN A 98 -9.12 3.36 20.40
CA GLN A 98 -10.58 3.52 20.24
C GLN A 98 -11.12 2.70 19.06
N ALA A 99 -10.36 2.52 17.99
CA ALA A 99 -10.77 1.74 16.82
C ALA A 99 -10.68 0.21 17.06
N MET A 100 -9.87 -0.25 18.00
CA MET A 100 -9.61 -1.69 18.21
C MET A 100 -10.86 -2.54 18.44
N PRO A 101 -11.86 -2.16 19.26
CA PRO A 101 -13.05 -2.99 19.45
C PRO A 101 -13.85 -3.20 18.14
N GLY A 102 -13.95 -2.15 17.32
CA GLY A 102 -14.56 -2.25 15.98
C GLY A 102 -13.79 -3.18 15.06
N TRP A 103 -12.46 -3.07 15.05
CA TRP A 103 -11.57 -3.92 14.29
C TRP A 103 -11.65 -5.40 14.70
N GLN A 104 -11.75 -5.67 16.00
CA GLN A 104 -11.95 -7.04 16.51
C GLN A 104 -13.31 -7.61 16.06
N LYS A 105 -14.37 -6.80 16.15
CA LYS A 105 -15.73 -7.21 15.77
C LYS A 105 -15.90 -7.59 14.31
N ILE A 106 -15.10 -7.02 13.42
CA ILE A 106 -15.12 -7.35 11.97
C ILE A 106 -14.77 -8.83 11.72
N GLY A 107 -14.02 -9.47 12.63
CA GLY A 107 -13.61 -10.87 12.51
C GLY A 107 -12.45 -11.09 11.53
N ALA A 108 -11.98 -12.33 11.44
CA ALA A 108 -10.82 -12.70 10.64
C ALA A 108 -11.03 -12.43 9.12
N GLU A 109 -12.17 -12.87 8.59
CA GLU A 109 -12.51 -12.65 7.17
C GLU A 109 -12.54 -11.17 6.81
N GLY A 110 -13.20 -10.35 7.63
CA GLY A 110 -13.31 -8.93 7.37
C GLY A 110 -11.94 -8.22 7.41
N ARG A 111 -11.11 -8.51 8.40
CA ARG A 111 -9.75 -7.96 8.50
C ARG A 111 -8.89 -8.36 7.31
N THR A 112 -8.91 -9.65 6.95
CA THR A 112 -8.18 -10.17 5.79
C THR A 112 -8.65 -9.51 4.49
N GLY A 113 -9.96 -9.42 4.27
CA GLY A 113 -10.54 -8.76 3.09
C GLY A 113 -10.14 -7.29 2.99
N ILE A 114 -10.12 -6.55 4.10
CA ILE A 114 -9.67 -5.15 4.14
C ILE A 114 -8.18 -5.04 3.79
N CYS A 115 -7.32 -5.89 4.35
CA CYS A 115 -5.89 -5.89 4.02
C CYS A 115 -5.65 -6.16 2.53
N LEU A 116 -6.34 -7.15 1.96
CA LEU A 116 -6.23 -7.45 0.53
C LEU A 116 -6.74 -6.32 -0.37
N GLU A 117 -7.83 -5.65 0.04
CA GLU A 117 -8.33 -4.47 -0.67
C GLU A 117 -7.32 -3.32 -0.67
N ILE A 118 -6.61 -3.10 0.45
CA ILE A 118 -5.53 -2.12 0.53
C ILE A 118 -4.44 -2.45 -0.50
N LEU A 119 -4.02 -3.71 -0.58
CA LEU A 119 -3.00 -4.14 -1.53
C LEU A 119 -3.43 -3.94 -2.99
N GLU A 120 -4.68 -4.25 -3.33
CA GLU A 120 -5.21 -3.97 -4.68
C GLU A 120 -5.20 -2.47 -4.99
N ARG A 121 -5.61 -1.63 -4.04
CA ARG A 121 -5.59 -0.17 -4.22
C ARG A 121 -4.18 0.38 -4.37
N LEU A 122 -3.21 -0.13 -3.62
CA LEU A 122 -1.81 0.22 -3.79
C LEU A 122 -1.29 -0.23 -5.15
N ASN A 123 -1.65 -1.43 -5.61
CA ASN A 123 -1.23 -1.93 -6.92
C ASN A 123 -1.71 -1.04 -8.07
N LYS A 124 -2.93 -0.53 -8.01
CA LYS A 124 -3.45 0.44 -8.99
C LYS A 124 -2.68 1.76 -9.02
N ARG A 125 -1.90 2.05 -7.99
CA ARG A 125 -1.05 3.25 -7.88
C ARG A 125 0.44 2.95 -8.00
N SER A 126 0.82 1.76 -8.51
CA SER A 126 2.21 1.31 -8.54
C SER A 126 3.16 2.29 -9.24
N PHE A 127 2.74 2.91 -10.33
CA PHE A 127 3.57 3.89 -11.05
C PHE A 127 3.68 5.22 -10.30
N GLU A 128 2.64 5.68 -9.64
CA GLU A 128 2.69 6.85 -8.76
C GLU A 128 3.64 6.61 -7.58
N LEU A 129 3.54 5.45 -6.93
CA LEU A 129 4.44 5.04 -5.85
C LEU A 129 5.89 4.94 -6.33
N ALA A 130 6.12 4.41 -7.54
CA ALA A 130 7.46 4.35 -8.13
C ALA A 130 8.07 5.75 -8.32
N HIS A 131 7.30 6.71 -8.82
CA HIS A 131 7.76 8.09 -8.93
C HIS A 131 8.04 8.70 -7.56
N ALA A 132 7.17 8.48 -6.57
CA ALA A 132 7.40 8.95 -5.21
C ALA A 132 8.71 8.38 -4.63
N VAL A 133 8.92 7.06 -4.71
CA VAL A 133 10.16 6.41 -4.24
C VAL A 133 11.38 6.95 -4.98
N MET A 134 11.34 7.05 -6.31
CA MET A 134 12.44 7.58 -7.10
C MET A 134 12.80 9.01 -6.66
N MET A 135 11.80 9.88 -6.54
CA MET A 135 12.02 11.30 -6.23
C MET A 135 12.41 11.58 -4.78
N THR A 136 12.06 10.69 -3.84
CA THR A 136 12.40 10.85 -2.42
C THR A 136 13.69 10.12 -2.02
N SER A 137 14.07 9.05 -2.74
CA SER A 137 15.21 8.21 -2.37
C SER A 137 16.39 8.25 -3.34
N GLY A 138 16.19 8.75 -4.56
CA GLY A 138 17.20 8.72 -5.64
C GLY A 138 17.39 7.35 -6.28
N GLN A 139 16.54 6.37 -6.00
CA GLN A 139 16.61 5.07 -6.65
C GLN A 139 16.33 5.16 -8.15
N GLY A 140 17.02 4.33 -8.93
CA GLY A 140 16.70 4.17 -10.35
C GLY A 140 15.29 3.63 -10.58
N TRP A 141 14.66 4.01 -11.69
CA TRP A 141 13.25 3.75 -12.00
C TRP A 141 12.80 2.30 -11.76
N MET A 142 13.52 1.31 -12.30
CA MET A 142 13.13 -0.10 -12.14
C MET A 142 13.14 -0.53 -10.67
N MET A 143 14.16 -0.13 -9.92
CA MET A 143 14.24 -0.45 -8.50
C MET A 143 13.14 0.27 -7.71
N ALA A 144 12.89 1.52 -8.01
CA ALA A 144 11.81 2.29 -7.37
C ALA A 144 10.44 1.67 -7.64
N PHE A 145 10.19 1.18 -8.86
CA PHE A 145 8.95 0.48 -9.21
C PHE A 145 8.85 -0.86 -8.47
N GLN A 146 9.87 -1.72 -8.57
CA GLN A 146 9.83 -3.05 -7.97
C GLN A 146 9.75 -3.00 -6.45
N ALA A 147 10.67 -2.28 -5.81
CA ALA A 147 10.76 -2.21 -4.35
C ALA A 147 9.60 -1.41 -3.72
N GLY A 148 9.19 -0.31 -4.35
CA GLY A 148 8.14 0.57 -3.85
C GLY A 148 6.72 0.07 -4.10
N ALA A 149 6.52 -0.88 -5.02
CA ALA A 149 5.20 -1.37 -5.38
C ALA A 149 5.12 -2.91 -5.36
N PRO A 150 5.35 -3.69 -6.44
CA PRO A 150 4.99 -5.11 -6.45
C PRO A 150 5.71 -5.94 -5.38
N HIS A 151 7.00 -5.74 -5.11
CA HIS A 151 7.70 -6.51 -4.08
C HIS A 151 7.15 -6.24 -2.68
N ALA A 152 6.91 -4.97 -2.33
CA ALA A 152 6.33 -4.63 -1.03
C ALA A 152 4.92 -5.21 -0.88
N GLN A 153 4.13 -5.18 -1.96
CA GLN A 153 2.77 -5.71 -1.99
C GLN A 153 2.74 -7.24 -1.88
N ASP A 154 3.63 -7.96 -2.57
CA ASP A 154 3.73 -9.42 -2.47
C ASP A 154 4.21 -9.86 -1.08
N ARG A 155 5.16 -9.13 -0.46
CA ARG A 155 5.56 -9.40 0.93
C ARG A 155 4.43 -9.17 1.92
N ALA A 156 3.64 -8.12 1.71
CA ALA A 156 2.46 -7.88 2.54
C ALA A 156 1.36 -8.93 2.31
N LEU A 157 1.13 -9.37 1.07
CA LEU A 157 0.22 -10.46 0.75
C LEU A 157 0.64 -11.77 1.41
N GLU A 158 1.92 -12.10 1.38
CA GLU A 158 2.47 -13.27 2.07
C GLU A 158 2.18 -13.21 3.57
N ALA A 159 2.41 -12.06 4.21
CA ALA A 159 2.10 -11.87 5.63
C ALA A 159 0.60 -12.05 5.93
N VAL A 160 -0.28 -11.51 5.08
CA VAL A 160 -1.74 -11.71 5.20
C VAL A 160 -2.13 -13.18 5.05
N ALA A 161 -1.53 -13.88 4.08
CA ALA A 161 -1.80 -15.30 3.84
C ALA A 161 -1.33 -16.19 5.00
N TYR A 162 -0.15 -15.91 5.58
CA TYR A 162 0.30 -16.57 6.80
C TYR A 162 -0.65 -16.32 7.97
N ALA A 163 -1.01 -15.06 8.23
CA ALA A 163 -1.91 -14.71 9.30
C ALA A 163 -3.29 -15.37 9.13
N TRP A 164 -3.81 -15.42 7.92
CA TRP A 164 -5.07 -16.10 7.60
C TRP A 164 -4.98 -17.60 7.88
N ARG A 165 -3.93 -18.26 7.38
CA ARG A 165 -3.70 -19.69 7.59
C ARG A 165 -3.66 -20.05 9.08
N GLU A 166 -2.91 -19.29 9.87
CA GLU A 166 -2.75 -19.56 11.31
C GLU A 166 -4.03 -19.28 12.11
N GLN A 167 -4.86 -18.32 11.70
CA GLN A 167 -6.14 -18.04 12.35
C GLN A 167 -7.20 -19.13 12.12
N SER A 168 -7.03 -19.99 11.12
CA SER A 168 -7.96 -21.10 10.85
C SER A 168 -7.76 -22.30 11.78
N PHE A 169 -6.77 -22.24 12.67
CA PHE A 169 -6.46 -23.30 13.65
C PHE A 169 -6.95 -22.96 15.08
N VAL A 170 -7.67 -21.87 15.29
CA VAL A 170 -8.18 -21.44 16.62
C VAL A 170 -9.68 -21.66 16.70
#